data_5146362b5f2cca508b4f28b78cd09f1c
#
_entry.id   5146362b5f2cca508b4f28b78cd09f1c
#
_cell.length_a   1.000
_cell.length_b   1.000
_cell.length_c   1.000
_cell.angle_alpha   90.00
_cell.angle_beta   90.00
_cell.angle_gamma   90.00
#
_symmetry.space_group_name_H-M   'P 1'
#
loop_
_entity.id
_entity.type
_entity.pdbx_description
1 polymer ?
#
loop_
_entity_poly.entity_id
_entity_poly.type
_entity_poly.pdbx_seq_one_letter_code
_entity_poly.pdbx_strand_id
1 'polypeptide(L)'
;MARTRRWRVLGAAVVTALALAGCADSGTAPPPPVPGQADTSGYDQIIAGSPVADAAAIPAGSWADKVKQRGKLIRGGTDQGALFSLKDPATGKVTGFDAGLAAMLAHYITGKSDADAVELVITTVDTRETLIQNGDVDAVFATYTITELRAQKVAFAGPYYQSGTSVAVRADDTAITGVGDLNGKNVVTQANSTAVLALQQFAPQANAILLQDDPQCLAALQQGRADAYVIDESILVSAASRNPAIKVVGQPFTQEPYGIGLPLNDPSAKQFVNDWLQKIYADGSWAKLWQATVGSVVKSDPPAPPAIGSVPGS
;
A
#
# COMPACT_ATOMS: atom_id res chain seq x y z
N MET A 1 67.15 -17.79 -26.72
CA MET A 1 66.85 -19.12 -27.26
C MET A 1 65.30 -19.26 -27.27
N ALA A 2 64.66 -18.90 -28.34
CA ALA A 2 64.17 -19.62 -29.51
C ALA A 2 63.28 -20.81 -29.12
N ARG A 3 61.98 -20.65 -29.37
CA ARG A 3 61.30 -21.47 -30.40
C ARG A 3 59.83 -21.11 -30.51
N THR A 4 59.57 -20.47 -31.61
CA THR A 4 58.27 -20.31 -32.32
C THR A 4 57.71 -21.67 -32.74
N ARG A 5 56.39 -21.85 -32.61
CA ARG A 5 55.66 -22.84 -33.40
C ARG A 5 54.35 -22.26 -33.93
N ARG A 6 54.41 -21.85 -35.18
CA ARG A 6 53.26 -21.56 -36.05
C ARG A 6 52.58 -22.87 -36.40
N TRP A 7 51.25 -22.94 -36.36
CA TRP A 7 50.49 -23.86 -37.18
C TRP A 7 49.44 -23.10 -37.96
N ARG A 8 49.51 -23.42 -39.23
CA ARG A 8 48.68 -22.95 -40.34
C ARG A 8 47.50 -23.90 -40.50
N VAL A 9 46.35 -23.35 -40.89
CA VAL A 9 45.54 -23.62 -42.10
C VAL A 9 44.47 -24.67 -41.94
N LEU A 10 43.27 -24.43 -42.32
CA LEU A 10 42.68 -24.57 -43.68
C LEU A 10 41.21 -24.09 -43.61
N GLY A 11 40.86 -23.32 -44.60
CA GLY A 11 39.49 -22.87 -44.85
C GLY A 11 38.67 -23.97 -45.50
N ALA A 12 37.37 -23.86 -45.34
CA ALA A 12 36.38 -24.40 -46.22
C ALA A 12 35.25 -23.39 -46.35
N ALA A 13 35.16 -22.78 -47.48
CA ALA A 13 34.01 -22.03 -47.96
C ALA A 13 32.90 -23.02 -48.30
N VAL A 14 31.70 -22.81 -47.78
CA VAL A 14 30.47 -23.38 -48.40
C VAL A 14 29.51 -22.24 -48.60
N VAL A 15 29.30 -21.98 -49.86
CA VAL A 15 28.21 -21.19 -50.41
C VAL A 15 26.97 -22.07 -50.39
N THR A 16 25.82 -21.62 -49.96
CA THR A 16 24.58 -21.84 -50.70
C THR A 16 23.33 -21.28 -50.04
N ALA A 17 22.61 -20.62 -50.87
CA ALA A 17 21.16 -20.54 -51.06
C ALA A 17 20.36 -19.56 -50.17
N LEU A 18 20.00 -18.47 -50.82
CA LEU A 18 18.80 -17.69 -50.56
C LEU A 18 17.54 -18.58 -50.67
N ALA A 19 16.73 -18.56 -49.64
CA ALA A 19 15.31 -18.86 -49.77
C ALA A 19 14.53 -17.68 -49.14
N LEU A 20 13.90 -16.92 -50.04
CA LEU A 20 12.83 -15.98 -49.71
C LEU A 20 11.61 -16.80 -49.25
N ALA A 21 11.17 -16.61 -48.05
CA ALA A 21 9.83 -17.04 -47.59
C ALA A 21 9.31 -16.10 -46.50
N GLY A 22 8.26 -15.37 -46.86
CA GLY A 22 7.11 -15.11 -46.00
C GLY A 22 7.30 -14.15 -44.83
N CYS A 23 6.79 -12.92 -44.94
CA CYS A 23 6.36 -12.10 -43.84
C CYS A 23 5.32 -12.87 -42.98
N ALA A 24 5.74 -13.40 -41.85
CA ALA A 24 4.86 -13.78 -40.78
C ALA A 24 5.13 -12.77 -39.65
N ASP A 25 4.07 -12.09 -39.24
CA ASP A 25 3.99 -11.18 -38.12
C ASP A 25 4.44 -11.93 -36.87
N SER A 26 5.71 -11.81 -36.51
CA SER A 26 6.25 -12.38 -35.28
C SER A 26 5.90 -11.46 -34.13
N GLY A 27 4.70 -11.63 -33.61
CA GLY A 27 4.36 -11.16 -32.29
C GLY A 27 5.45 -11.62 -31.31
N THR A 28 6.32 -10.73 -30.91
CA THR A 28 7.36 -10.97 -29.92
C THR A 28 6.66 -11.40 -28.64
N ALA A 29 6.76 -12.67 -28.30
CA ALA A 29 6.34 -13.15 -26.98
C ALA A 29 7.05 -12.30 -25.90
N PRO A 30 6.37 -11.90 -24.85
CA PRO A 30 7.00 -11.15 -23.76
C PRO A 30 8.18 -11.97 -23.23
N PRO A 31 9.28 -11.31 -22.83
CA PRO A 31 10.44 -11.99 -22.28
C PRO A 31 10.02 -12.81 -21.05
N PRO A 32 10.65 -13.97 -20.80
CA PRO A 32 10.33 -14.80 -19.65
C PRO A 32 10.57 -13.99 -18.37
N PRO A 33 9.74 -14.18 -17.31
CA PRO A 33 9.90 -13.47 -16.06
C PRO A 33 11.27 -13.73 -15.45
N VAL A 34 11.90 -12.67 -14.96
CA VAL A 34 13.18 -12.75 -14.27
C VAL A 34 12.97 -13.54 -12.96
N PRO A 35 13.76 -14.60 -12.66
CA PRO A 35 13.60 -15.36 -11.44
C PRO A 35 13.70 -14.45 -10.19
N GLY A 36 12.67 -14.44 -9.35
CA GLY A 36 12.57 -13.61 -8.14
C GLY A 36 11.76 -12.33 -8.27
N GLN A 37 11.27 -11.97 -9.47
CA GLN A 37 10.40 -10.82 -9.67
C GLN A 37 8.93 -11.27 -9.49
N ALA A 38 8.20 -10.60 -8.59
CA ALA A 38 6.77 -10.84 -8.45
C ALA A 38 6.05 -10.46 -9.76
N ASP A 39 5.18 -11.34 -10.26
CA ASP A 39 4.32 -11.00 -11.39
C ASP A 39 3.27 -9.98 -10.96
N THR A 40 3.44 -8.73 -11.37
CA THR A 40 2.50 -7.65 -11.09
C THR A 40 1.58 -7.35 -12.27
N SER A 41 1.60 -8.15 -13.33
CA SER A 41 0.85 -7.89 -14.56
C SER A 41 -0.65 -7.74 -14.31
N GLY A 42 -1.23 -8.60 -13.49
CA GLY A 42 -2.64 -8.51 -13.10
C GLY A 42 -2.96 -7.25 -12.29
N TYR A 43 -2.07 -6.86 -11.37
CA TYR A 43 -2.19 -5.63 -10.59
C TYR A 43 -2.14 -4.38 -11.48
N ASP A 44 -1.21 -4.33 -12.43
CA ASP A 44 -1.07 -3.22 -13.37
C ASP A 44 -2.26 -3.12 -14.33
N GLN A 45 -2.81 -4.26 -14.76
CA GLN A 45 -4.01 -4.30 -15.59
C GLN A 45 -5.25 -3.76 -14.85
N ILE A 46 -5.36 -3.99 -13.53
CA ILE A 46 -6.44 -3.42 -12.72
C ILE A 46 -6.34 -1.89 -12.68
N ILE A 47 -5.13 -1.35 -12.50
CA ILE A 47 -4.90 0.10 -12.50
C ILE A 47 -5.21 0.70 -13.87
N ALA A 48 -4.65 0.14 -14.93
CA ALA A 48 -4.84 0.63 -16.30
C ALA A 48 -6.30 0.49 -16.80
N GLY A 49 -7.03 -0.49 -16.29
CA GLY A 49 -8.46 -0.70 -16.60
C GLY A 49 -9.42 0.11 -15.70
N SER A 50 -8.90 0.88 -14.74
CA SER A 50 -9.74 1.72 -13.88
C SER A 50 -10.20 2.99 -14.60
N PRO A 51 -11.25 3.70 -14.12
CA PRO A 51 -11.78 4.87 -14.78
C PRO A 51 -10.75 6.00 -14.97
N VAL A 52 -10.97 6.81 -16.01
CA VAL A 52 -10.29 8.09 -16.26
C VAL A 52 -11.32 9.22 -16.20
N ALA A 53 -10.98 10.34 -15.60
CA ALA A 53 -11.87 11.48 -15.47
C ALA A 53 -12.09 12.18 -16.82
N ASP A 54 -13.33 12.50 -17.11
CA ASP A 54 -13.64 13.44 -18.18
C ASP A 54 -13.01 14.81 -17.90
N ALA A 55 -12.65 15.53 -18.94
CA ALA A 55 -12.04 16.85 -18.81
C ALA A 55 -12.91 17.84 -17.99
N ALA A 56 -14.23 17.73 -18.13
CA ALA A 56 -15.20 18.57 -17.41
C ALA A 56 -15.24 18.28 -15.89
N ALA A 57 -14.80 17.10 -15.45
CA ALA A 57 -14.74 16.72 -14.05
C ALA A 57 -13.53 17.35 -13.32
N ILE A 58 -12.59 17.97 -14.04
CA ILE A 58 -11.38 18.60 -13.49
C ILE A 58 -11.39 20.10 -13.80
N PRO A 59 -12.05 20.90 -12.97
CA PRO A 59 -12.09 22.36 -13.15
C PRO A 59 -10.69 22.98 -13.08
N ALA A 60 -10.43 23.96 -13.93
CA ALA A 60 -9.16 24.70 -13.93
C ALA A 60 -8.85 25.33 -12.57
N GLY A 61 -7.62 25.19 -12.10
CA GLY A 61 -7.15 25.68 -10.81
C GLY A 61 -7.53 24.83 -9.59
N SER A 62 -8.34 23.77 -9.77
CA SER A 62 -8.69 22.82 -8.71
C SER A 62 -7.48 22.02 -8.23
N TRP A 63 -7.64 21.32 -7.11
CA TRP A 63 -6.64 20.36 -6.60
C TRP A 63 -6.28 19.31 -7.66
N ALA A 64 -7.30 18.72 -8.30
CA ALA A 64 -7.08 17.71 -9.34
C ALA A 64 -6.40 18.28 -10.60
N ASP A 65 -6.68 19.55 -10.95
CA ASP A 65 -6.02 20.24 -12.06
C ASP A 65 -4.52 20.44 -11.80
N LYS A 66 -4.13 20.79 -10.58
CA LYS A 66 -2.70 20.90 -10.20
C LYS A 66 -1.97 19.56 -10.34
N VAL A 67 -2.58 18.46 -9.91
CA VAL A 67 -2.06 17.11 -10.09
C VAL A 67 -1.94 16.75 -11.57
N LYS A 68 -2.98 17.05 -12.36
CA LYS A 68 -3.02 16.81 -13.81
C LYS A 68 -1.94 17.58 -14.56
N GLN A 69 -1.78 18.87 -14.27
CA GLN A 69 -0.76 19.73 -14.89
C GLN A 69 0.67 19.24 -14.59
N ARG A 70 0.91 18.77 -13.37
CA ARG A 70 2.18 18.16 -12.96
C ARG A 70 2.39 16.79 -13.62
N GLY A 71 1.31 16.11 -14.00
CA GLY A 71 1.32 14.79 -14.63
C GLY A 71 1.65 13.63 -13.69
N LYS A 72 1.57 13.85 -12.38
CA LYS A 72 1.75 12.85 -11.32
C LYS A 72 1.08 13.27 -10.02
N LEU A 73 0.70 12.28 -9.20
CA LEU A 73 0.22 12.44 -7.82
C LEU A 73 1.39 12.30 -6.85
N ILE A 74 1.61 13.28 -5.97
CA ILE A 74 2.56 13.15 -4.85
C ILE A 74 1.80 12.53 -3.68
N ARG A 75 2.10 11.25 -3.42
CA ARG A 75 1.44 10.45 -2.39
C ARG A 75 2.29 10.37 -1.13
N GLY A 76 1.74 10.75 0.03
CA GLY A 76 2.27 10.34 1.32
C GLY A 76 1.89 8.89 1.64
N GLY A 77 2.85 8.08 2.08
CA GLY A 77 2.60 6.68 2.38
C GLY A 77 3.83 5.96 2.91
N THR A 78 3.70 4.65 3.12
CA THR A 78 4.81 3.78 3.50
C THR A 78 5.30 2.94 2.32
N ASP A 79 6.41 2.21 2.49
CA ASP A 79 6.93 1.26 1.51
C ASP A 79 7.27 -0.12 2.13
N GLN A 80 6.76 -0.39 3.35
CA GLN A 80 7.09 -1.58 4.14
C GLN A 80 5.88 -2.43 4.55
N GLY A 81 4.67 -1.96 4.25
CA GLY A 81 3.43 -2.68 4.57
C GLY A 81 3.04 -3.69 3.50
N ALA A 82 3.25 -4.99 3.75
CA ALA A 82 3.16 -6.07 2.75
C ALA A 82 1.88 -6.07 1.90
N LEU A 83 0.70 -5.81 2.48
CA LEU A 83 -0.59 -5.85 1.76
C LEU A 83 -1.03 -4.47 1.28
N PHE A 84 -0.54 -3.39 1.90
CA PHE A 84 -1.02 -2.04 1.64
C PHE A 84 -0.05 -1.21 0.83
N SER A 85 1.25 -1.28 1.11
CA SER A 85 2.25 -0.48 0.42
C SER A 85 3.64 -1.08 0.64
N LEU A 86 4.06 -1.98 -0.24
CA LEU A 86 5.35 -2.66 -0.15
C LEU A 86 6.21 -2.32 -1.37
N LYS A 87 7.45 -1.92 -1.11
CA LYS A 87 8.46 -1.71 -2.14
C LYS A 87 9.16 -3.03 -2.46
N ASP A 88 9.17 -3.38 -3.73
CA ASP A 88 10.01 -4.45 -4.24
C ASP A 88 11.46 -3.97 -4.31
N PRO A 89 12.40 -4.63 -3.62
CA PRO A 89 13.79 -4.17 -3.58
C PRO A 89 14.54 -4.31 -4.91
N ALA A 90 14.08 -5.19 -5.80
CA ALA A 90 14.73 -5.43 -7.09
C ALA A 90 14.30 -4.41 -8.14
N THR A 91 13.02 -4.04 -8.16
CA THR A 91 12.44 -3.14 -9.16
C THR A 91 12.22 -1.73 -8.67
N GLY A 92 12.19 -1.52 -7.34
CA GLY A 92 11.81 -0.26 -6.71
C GLY A 92 10.29 0.01 -6.76
N LYS A 93 9.50 -0.84 -7.42
CA LYS A 93 8.05 -0.69 -7.55
C LYS A 93 7.36 -0.87 -6.20
N VAL A 94 6.40 0.00 -5.91
CA VAL A 94 5.57 -0.08 -4.71
C VAL A 94 4.20 -0.63 -5.09
N THR A 95 3.78 -1.72 -4.46
CA THR A 95 2.49 -2.38 -4.69
C THR A 95 1.74 -2.57 -3.38
N GLY A 96 0.45 -2.90 -3.46
CA GLY A 96 -0.43 -3.10 -2.31
C GLY A 96 -1.71 -2.30 -2.45
N PHE A 97 -2.61 -2.43 -1.47
CA PHE A 97 -3.95 -1.84 -1.58
C PHE A 97 -3.91 -0.30 -1.58
N ASP A 98 -3.21 0.33 -0.62
CA ASP A 98 -3.03 1.79 -0.57
C ASP A 98 -2.25 2.32 -1.78
N ALA A 99 -1.20 1.60 -2.18
CA ALA A 99 -0.42 1.96 -3.36
C ALA A 99 -1.24 1.88 -4.64
N GLY A 100 -2.10 0.85 -4.76
CA GLY A 100 -2.98 0.67 -5.90
C GLY A 100 -4.08 1.72 -5.97
N LEU A 101 -4.70 2.05 -4.85
CA LEU A 101 -5.68 3.14 -4.80
C LEU A 101 -5.05 4.47 -5.21
N ALA A 102 -3.85 4.79 -4.73
CA ALA A 102 -3.14 6.00 -5.14
C ALA A 102 -2.81 5.99 -6.64
N ALA A 103 -2.38 4.84 -7.20
CA ALA A 103 -2.12 4.70 -8.63
C ALA A 103 -3.39 4.82 -9.46
N MET A 104 -4.52 4.26 -9.01
CA MET A 104 -5.83 4.42 -9.68
C MET A 104 -6.33 5.87 -9.63
N LEU A 105 -6.10 6.60 -8.51
CA LEU A 105 -6.44 8.03 -8.44
C LEU A 105 -5.55 8.85 -9.38
N ALA A 106 -4.26 8.56 -9.44
CA ALA A 106 -3.34 9.21 -10.38
C ALA A 106 -3.75 8.92 -11.82
N HIS A 107 -4.13 7.67 -12.14
CA HIS A 107 -4.68 7.28 -13.45
C HIS A 107 -5.98 8.03 -13.77
N TYR A 108 -6.88 8.12 -12.81
CA TYR A 108 -8.14 8.86 -12.96
C TYR A 108 -7.91 10.31 -13.36
N ILE A 109 -6.94 10.99 -12.73
CA ILE A 109 -6.64 12.41 -12.96
C ILE A 109 -5.82 12.63 -14.24
N THR A 110 -4.79 11.81 -14.48
CA THR A 110 -3.77 12.07 -15.49
C THR A 110 -3.91 11.24 -16.76
N GLY A 111 -4.68 10.15 -16.71
CA GLY A 111 -4.74 9.12 -17.76
C GLY A 111 -3.50 8.22 -17.84
N LYS A 112 -2.50 8.39 -16.94
CA LYS A 112 -1.28 7.58 -16.89
C LYS A 112 -1.43 6.45 -15.90
N SER A 113 -0.97 5.25 -16.25
CA SER A 113 -0.96 4.06 -15.37
C SER A 113 0.45 3.51 -15.11
N ASP A 114 1.49 4.22 -15.58
CA ASP A 114 2.89 3.86 -15.36
C ASP A 114 3.38 4.26 -13.95
N ALA A 115 4.59 3.80 -13.61
CA ALA A 115 5.19 4.06 -12.31
C ALA A 115 5.46 5.56 -12.04
N ASP A 116 5.59 6.37 -13.11
CA ASP A 116 5.86 7.80 -12.99
C ASP A 116 4.60 8.63 -12.65
N ALA A 117 3.42 7.99 -12.72
CA ALA A 117 2.16 8.63 -12.36
C ALA A 117 2.04 8.91 -10.84
N VAL A 118 2.82 8.26 -9.99
CA VAL A 118 2.82 8.43 -8.54
C VAL A 118 4.23 8.66 -8.02
N GLU A 119 4.43 9.74 -7.29
CA GLU A 119 5.63 9.98 -6.49
C GLU A 119 5.34 9.64 -5.03
N LEU A 120 6.13 8.74 -4.42
CA LEU A 120 5.97 8.37 -3.02
C LEU A 120 6.87 9.22 -2.12
N VAL A 121 6.26 9.92 -1.16
CA VAL A 121 6.92 10.56 -0.02
C VAL A 121 6.66 9.69 1.20
N ILE A 122 7.74 9.17 1.82
CA ILE A 122 7.62 8.30 2.99
C ILE A 122 7.04 9.09 4.16
N THR A 123 6.00 8.54 4.77
CA THR A 123 5.35 9.09 5.96
C THR A 123 5.38 8.11 7.12
N THR A 124 5.30 8.64 8.33
CA THR A 124 4.98 7.93 9.56
C THR A 124 3.66 8.42 10.12
N VAL A 125 3.19 7.82 11.20
CA VAL A 125 2.00 8.31 11.91
C VAL A 125 2.20 9.76 12.37
N ASP A 126 3.44 10.14 12.74
CA ASP A 126 3.79 11.47 13.24
C ASP A 126 3.86 12.54 12.14
N THR A 127 4.28 12.17 10.94
CA THR A 127 4.64 13.16 9.90
C THR A 127 3.54 13.42 8.88
N ARG A 128 2.62 12.46 8.66
CA ARG A 128 1.62 12.52 7.58
C ARG A 128 0.71 13.76 7.63
N GLU A 129 0.30 14.21 8.84
CA GLU A 129 -0.54 15.40 8.99
C GLU A 129 0.22 16.65 8.55
N THR A 130 1.46 16.81 9.01
CA THR A 130 2.33 17.95 8.68
C THR A 130 2.63 18.02 7.18
N LEU A 131 2.92 16.87 6.55
CA LEU A 131 3.18 16.82 5.11
C LEU A 131 1.98 17.27 4.28
N ILE A 132 0.75 16.90 4.69
CA ILE A 132 -0.48 17.40 4.05
C ILE A 132 -0.64 18.92 4.26
N GLN A 133 -0.46 19.38 5.50
CA GLN A 133 -0.65 20.80 5.87
C GLN A 133 0.33 21.72 5.16
N ASN A 134 1.58 21.27 4.96
CA ASN A 134 2.61 22.01 4.24
C ASN A 134 2.41 21.99 2.72
N GLY A 135 1.61 21.05 2.20
CA GLY A 135 1.48 20.83 0.76
C GLY A 135 2.65 20.04 0.15
N ASP A 136 3.42 19.32 0.98
CA ASP A 136 4.52 18.46 0.54
C ASP A 136 3.99 17.21 -0.17
N VAL A 137 2.74 16.82 0.09
CA VAL A 137 2.01 15.74 -0.55
C VAL A 137 0.61 16.21 -0.97
N ASP A 138 0.08 15.64 -2.05
CA ASP A 138 -1.29 15.91 -2.52
C ASP A 138 -2.32 15.14 -1.69
N ALA A 139 -2.00 13.89 -1.34
CA ALA A 139 -2.87 13.00 -0.60
C ALA A 139 -2.05 11.98 0.20
N VAL A 140 -2.59 11.49 1.31
CA VAL A 140 -1.99 10.41 2.11
C VAL A 140 -2.84 9.16 2.04
N PHE A 141 -2.20 8.05 1.60
CA PHE A 141 -2.71 6.68 1.63
C PHE A 141 -1.75 5.85 2.50
N ALA A 142 -2.09 5.65 3.76
CA ALA A 142 -1.19 5.07 4.76
C ALA A 142 -1.96 4.40 5.91
N THR A 143 -2.93 3.49 5.59
CA THR A 143 -3.79 2.87 6.61
C THR A 143 -4.27 3.91 7.63
N TYR A 144 -4.79 5.03 7.12
CA TYR A 144 -5.00 6.24 7.90
C TYR A 144 -6.39 6.27 8.51
N THR A 145 -6.53 5.81 9.75
CA THR A 145 -7.79 5.84 10.48
C THR A 145 -8.36 7.25 10.59
N ILE A 146 -9.59 7.41 10.15
CA ILE A 146 -10.38 8.63 10.32
C ILE A 146 -10.76 8.75 11.80
N THR A 147 -10.43 9.90 12.40
CA THR A 147 -10.90 10.28 13.75
C THR A 147 -11.28 11.75 13.74
N GLU A 148 -12.19 12.16 14.64
CA GLU A 148 -12.57 13.56 14.77
C GLU A 148 -11.39 14.49 15.08
N LEU A 149 -10.42 14.02 15.87
CA LEU A 149 -9.22 14.81 16.18
C LEU A 149 -8.33 15.03 14.95
N ARG A 150 -8.17 14.01 14.12
CA ARG A 150 -7.41 14.10 12.87
C ARG A 150 -8.15 14.95 11.83
N ALA A 151 -9.48 14.85 11.78
CA ALA A 151 -10.32 15.64 10.88
C ALA A 151 -10.32 17.14 11.19
N GLN A 152 -9.84 17.56 12.35
CA GLN A 152 -9.58 18.97 12.67
C GLN A 152 -8.30 19.50 12.01
N LYS A 153 -7.42 18.61 11.54
CA LYS A 153 -6.10 18.97 11.00
C LYS A 153 -5.98 18.73 9.50
N VAL A 154 -6.69 17.72 8.99
CA VAL A 154 -6.72 17.33 7.58
C VAL A 154 -8.13 16.93 7.18
N ALA A 155 -8.48 17.06 5.89
CA ALA A 155 -9.71 16.51 5.38
C ALA A 155 -9.53 15.00 5.09
N PHE A 156 -10.62 14.23 5.21
CA PHE A 156 -10.65 12.82 4.81
C PHE A 156 -11.69 12.59 3.73
N ALA A 157 -11.31 11.88 2.68
CA ALA A 157 -12.22 11.21 1.77
C ALA A 157 -12.35 9.73 2.14
N GLY A 158 -13.50 9.14 1.92
CA GLY A 158 -13.82 7.75 2.25
C GLY A 158 -14.84 7.61 3.38
N PRO A 159 -14.77 6.57 4.23
CA PRO A 159 -13.69 5.58 4.34
C PRO A 159 -13.57 4.67 3.11
N TYR A 160 -12.37 4.13 2.86
CA TYR A 160 -12.11 3.18 1.77
C TYR A 160 -11.84 1.74 2.24
N TYR A 161 -11.59 1.55 3.52
CA TYR A 161 -11.32 0.26 4.14
C TYR A 161 -11.81 0.26 5.58
N GLN A 162 -12.13 -0.92 6.12
CA GLN A 162 -12.49 -1.10 7.53
C GLN A 162 -11.51 -2.08 8.16
N SER A 163 -10.78 -1.64 9.18
CA SER A 163 -9.94 -2.45 10.04
C SER A 163 -10.43 -2.35 11.50
N GLY A 164 -9.67 -2.92 12.42
CA GLY A 164 -9.83 -2.79 13.86
C GLY A 164 -8.49 -3.03 14.56
N THR A 165 -8.29 -2.51 15.75
CA THR A 165 -7.09 -2.78 16.55
C THR A 165 -7.09 -4.23 17.02
N SER A 166 -5.95 -4.92 16.90
CA SER A 166 -5.78 -6.32 17.27
C SER A 166 -4.43 -6.55 17.94
N VAL A 167 -4.14 -7.79 18.30
CA VAL A 167 -2.94 -8.20 19.05
C VAL A 167 -2.14 -9.20 18.24
N ALA A 168 -0.84 -8.98 18.10
CA ALA A 168 0.09 -9.99 17.62
C ALA A 168 1.06 -10.38 18.72
N VAL A 169 1.43 -11.66 18.73
CA VAL A 169 2.39 -12.25 19.66
C VAL A 169 3.40 -13.11 18.87
N ARG A 170 4.47 -13.55 19.52
CA ARG A 170 5.35 -14.56 18.93
C ARG A 170 4.56 -15.85 18.70
N ALA A 171 4.94 -16.59 17.66
CA ALA A 171 4.20 -17.78 17.23
C ALA A 171 4.10 -18.88 18.31
N ASP A 172 5.12 -18.98 19.16
CA ASP A 172 5.21 -19.92 20.28
C ASP A 172 4.53 -19.45 21.58
N ASP A 173 4.09 -18.17 21.66
CA ASP A 173 3.36 -17.66 22.82
C ASP A 173 1.96 -18.30 22.89
N THR A 174 1.63 -18.85 24.05
CA THR A 174 0.31 -19.46 24.35
C THR A 174 -0.41 -18.77 25.50
N ALA A 175 0.24 -17.78 26.13
CA ALA A 175 -0.29 -17.10 27.32
C ALA A 175 -1.18 -15.90 26.97
N ILE A 176 -0.90 -15.23 25.83
CA ILE A 176 -1.70 -14.09 25.37
C ILE A 176 -2.61 -14.56 24.25
N THR A 177 -3.91 -14.48 24.46
CA THR A 177 -4.96 -14.91 23.55
C THR A 177 -5.80 -13.73 23.02
N GLY A 178 -5.59 -12.54 23.57
CA GLY A 178 -6.30 -11.31 23.16
C GLY A 178 -5.99 -10.13 24.09
N VAL A 179 -6.72 -9.04 23.89
CA VAL A 179 -6.51 -7.78 24.64
C VAL A 179 -6.66 -7.93 26.16
N GLY A 180 -7.50 -8.87 26.62
CA GLY A 180 -7.72 -9.13 28.04
C GLY A 180 -6.48 -9.59 28.82
N ASP A 181 -5.51 -10.19 28.13
CA ASP A 181 -4.30 -10.74 28.73
C ASP A 181 -3.14 -9.74 28.77
N LEU A 182 -3.34 -8.50 28.28
CA LEU A 182 -2.26 -7.52 28.11
C LEU A 182 -1.91 -6.75 29.39
N ASN A 183 -2.76 -6.73 30.42
CA ASN A 183 -2.46 -6.04 31.65
C ASN A 183 -1.20 -6.62 32.32
N GLY A 184 -0.25 -5.75 32.69
CA GLY A 184 1.05 -6.13 33.25
C GLY A 184 2.09 -6.63 32.21
N LYS A 185 1.74 -6.70 30.90
CA LYS A 185 2.65 -7.11 29.83
C LYS A 185 3.34 -5.90 29.22
N ASN A 186 4.51 -6.13 28.63
CA ASN A 186 5.20 -5.16 27.79
C ASN A 186 4.56 -5.18 26.39
N VAL A 187 3.87 -4.12 26.03
CA VAL A 187 3.13 -4.04 24.77
C VAL A 187 3.71 -2.95 23.90
N VAL A 188 4.25 -3.32 22.74
CA VAL A 188 4.73 -2.35 21.78
C VAL A 188 3.59 -1.88 20.87
N THR A 189 3.60 -0.59 20.53
CA THR A 189 2.74 0.01 19.50
C THR A 189 3.42 1.21 18.85
N GLN A 190 2.88 1.68 17.73
CA GLN A 190 3.38 2.89 17.09
C GLN A 190 2.93 4.14 17.86
N ALA A 191 3.86 5.05 18.10
CA ALA A 191 3.57 6.34 18.71
C ALA A 191 2.51 7.10 17.89
N ASN A 192 1.63 7.83 18.57
CA ASN A 192 0.53 8.62 17.99
C ASN A 192 -0.47 7.84 17.11
N SER A 193 -0.41 6.50 17.13
CA SER A 193 -1.45 5.65 16.54
C SER A 193 -2.72 5.62 17.39
N THR A 194 -3.84 5.21 16.82
CA THR A 194 -5.10 4.95 17.54
C THR A 194 -4.96 3.82 18.54
N ALA A 195 -4.04 2.88 18.30
CA ALA A 195 -3.76 1.78 19.21
C ALA A 195 -3.23 2.24 20.58
N VAL A 196 -2.61 3.41 20.70
CA VAL A 196 -2.23 3.99 22.00
C VAL A 196 -3.47 4.26 22.85
N LEU A 197 -4.51 4.88 22.27
CA LEU A 197 -5.77 5.14 22.95
C LEU A 197 -6.54 3.85 23.24
N ALA A 198 -6.50 2.89 22.32
CA ALA A 198 -7.10 1.58 22.51
C ALA A 198 -6.46 0.83 23.68
N LEU A 199 -5.12 0.85 23.84
CA LEU A 199 -4.43 0.28 24.98
C LEU A 199 -4.85 0.96 26.30
N GLN A 200 -4.92 2.28 26.32
CA GLN A 200 -5.36 3.02 27.52
C GLN A 200 -6.78 2.64 27.95
N GLN A 201 -7.65 2.35 26.99
CA GLN A 201 -9.05 2.00 27.26
C GLN A 201 -9.22 0.52 27.64
N PHE A 202 -8.59 -0.40 26.93
CA PHE A 202 -8.88 -1.84 27.04
C PHE A 202 -7.83 -2.64 27.82
N ALA A 203 -6.62 -2.10 27.99
CA ALA A 203 -5.54 -2.70 28.77
C ALA A 203 -4.75 -1.63 29.54
N PRO A 204 -5.40 -0.88 30.46
CA PRO A 204 -4.81 0.32 31.10
C PRO A 204 -3.59 0.02 31.98
N GLN A 205 -3.35 -1.24 32.35
CA GLN A 205 -2.17 -1.66 33.13
C GLN A 205 -1.07 -2.28 32.25
N ALA A 206 -1.22 -2.26 30.93
CA ALA A 206 -0.15 -2.68 30.03
C ALA A 206 1.00 -1.67 30.06
N ASN A 207 2.25 -2.16 30.03
CA ASN A 207 3.44 -1.33 29.91
C ASN A 207 3.64 -0.98 28.44
N ALA A 208 3.09 0.13 27.98
CA ALA A 208 3.15 0.54 26.58
C ALA A 208 4.57 1.01 26.18
N ILE A 209 5.13 0.39 25.17
CA ILE A 209 6.41 0.77 24.53
C ILE A 209 6.07 1.43 23.20
N LEU A 210 6.33 2.73 23.08
CA LEU A 210 5.98 3.52 21.88
C LEU A 210 7.21 3.60 20.96
N LEU A 211 7.08 3.08 19.75
CA LEU A 211 8.12 3.13 18.71
C LEU A 211 7.59 3.87 17.47
N GLN A 212 8.50 4.21 16.55
CA GLN A 212 8.15 5.12 15.47
C GLN A 212 7.43 4.44 14.30
N ASP A 213 7.79 3.18 13.99
CA ASP A 213 7.32 2.48 12.80
C ASP A 213 7.09 0.98 13.05
N ASP A 214 6.43 0.34 12.08
CA ASP A 214 6.09 -1.08 12.12
C ASP A 214 7.33 -2.00 12.22
N PRO A 215 8.42 -1.81 11.43
CA PRO A 215 9.63 -2.62 11.58
C PRO A 215 10.25 -2.59 12.97
N GLN A 216 10.27 -1.44 13.64
CA GLN A 216 10.80 -1.33 15.01
C GLN A 216 9.91 -2.08 16.00
N CYS A 217 8.58 -1.99 15.86
CA CYS A 217 7.62 -2.72 16.68
C CYS A 217 7.76 -4.23 16.49
N LEU A 218 7.83 -4.71 15.26
CA LEU A 218 8.03 -6.13 14.94
C LEU A 218 9.35 -6.65 15.49
N ALA A 219 10.44 -5.88 15.34
CA ALA A 219 11.73 -6.25 15.89
C ALA A 219 11.71 -6.33 17.43
N ALA A 220 10.99 -5.43 18.11
CA ALA A 220 10.83 -5.47 19.57
C ALA A 220 10.08 -6.73 20.02
N LEU A 221 9.01 -7.12 19.32
CA LEU A 221 8.25 -8.34 19.57
C LEU A 221 9.11 -9.59 19.36
N GLN A 222 9.78 -9.69 18.22
CA GLN A 222 10.61 -10.86 17.86
C GLN A 222 11.79 -11.07 18.81
N GLN A 223 12.41 -9.97 19.26
CA GLN A 223 13.55 -10.01 20.19
C GLN A 223 13.13 -10.21 21.65
N GLY A 224 11.84 -10.35 21.93
CA GLY A 224 11.32 -10.52 23.30
C GLY A 224 11.43 -9.27 24.17
N ARG A 225 11.67 -8.10 23.58
CA ARG A 225 11.61 -6.80 24.29
C ARG A 225 10.18 -6.39 24.59
N ALA A 226 9.22 -6.89 23.83
CA ALA A 226 7.79 -6.79 24.07
C ALA A 226 7.18 -8.19 24.05
N ASP A 227 6.10 -8.36 24.83
CA ASP A 227 5.31 -9.59 24.90
C ASP A 227 4.27 -9.63 23.77
N ALA A 228 3.72 -8.45 23.42
CA ALA A 228 2.72 -8.30 22.35
C ALA A 228 2.99 -7.03 21.52
N TYR A 229 2.50 -7.04 20.28
CA TYR A 229 2.38 -5.86 19.41
C TYR A 229 0.89 -5.58 19.17
N VAL A 230 0.45 -4.38 19.48
CA VAL A 230 -0.93 -3.92 19.31
C VAL A 230 -0.96 -2.82 18.26
N ILE A 231 -1.67 -3.05 17.17
CA ILE A 231 -1.92 -2.11 16.08
C ILE A 231 -3.13 -2.62 15.27
N ASP A 232 -3.48 -1.97 14.19
CA ASP A 232 -4.55 -2.38 13.29
C ASP A 232 -4.35 -3.81 12.78
N GLU A 233 -5.39 -4.63 12.82
CA GLU A 233 -5.38 -6.03 12.38
C GLU A 233 -4.83 -6.18 10.96
N SER A 234 -5.22 -5.28 10.06
CA SER A 234 -4.75 -5.27 8.68
C SER A 234 -3.22 -5.18 8.56
N ILE A 235 -2.57 -4.40 9.43
CA ILE A 235 -1.11 -4.30 9.52
C ILE A 235 -0.52 -5.59 10.09
N LEU A 236 -1.11 -6.13 11.17
CA LEU A 236 -0.65 -7.37 11.80
C LEU A 236 -0.78 -8.59 10.89
N VAL A 237 -1.91 -8.73 10.18
CA VAL A 237 -2.11 -9.79 9.19
C VAL A 237 -1.10 -9.65 8.04
N SER A 238 -0.87 -8.41 7.59
CA SER A 238 0.16 -8.10 6.59
C SER A 238 1.54 -8.56 7.04
N ALA A 239 1.93 -8.24 8.28
CA ALA A 239 3.21 -8.66 8.85
C ALA A 239 3.30 -10.19 9.03
N ALA A 240 2.28 -10.82 9.59
CA ALA A 240 2.24 -12.26 9.83
C ALA A 240 2.28 -13.09 8.54
N SER A 241 1.71 -12.57 7.45
CA SER A 241 1.73 -13.25 6.14
C SER A 241 3.14 -13.51 5.59
N ARG A 242 4.12 -12.73 6.02
CA ARG A 242 5.53 -12.81 5.61
C ARG A 242 6.47 -13.26 6.73
N ASN A 243 5.97 -13.37 7.93
CA ASN A 243 6.76 -13.63 9.12
C ASN A 243 6.12 -14.72 9.99
N PRO A 244 6.48 -16.00 9.78
CA PRO A 244 5.92 -17.13 10.53
C PRO A 244 6.30 -17.12 12.02
N ALA A 245 7.22 -16.25 12.45
CA ALA A 245 7.60 -16.12 13.86
C ALA A 245 6.59 -15.34 14.71
N ILE A 246 5.55 -14.78 14.08
CA ILE A 246 4.46 -14.07 14.77
C ILE A 246 3.09 -14.60 14.34
N LYS A 247 2.10 -14.40 15.18
CA LYS A 247 0.68 -14.68 14.90
C LYS A 247 -0.21 -13.61 15.47
N VAL A 248 -1.34 -13.37 14.82
CA VAL A 248 -2.43 -12.51 15.33
C VAL A 248 -3.32 -13.36 16.23
N VAL A 249 -3.73 -12.81 17.36
CA VAL A 249 -4.57 -13.49 18.37
C VAL A 249 -5.76 -12.63 18.79
N GLY A 250 -6.85 -13.31 19.17
CA GLY A 250 -8.10 -12.66 19.54
C GLY A 250 -8.85 -12.08 18.34
N GLN A 251 -9.90 -11.32 18.63
CA GLN A 251 -10.66 -10.56 17.63
C GLN A 251 -10.28 -9.08 17.71
N PRO A 252 -10.43 -8.31 16.65
CA PRO A 252 -10.30 -6.87 16.72
C PRO A 252 -11.23 -6.28 17.78
N PHE A 253 -10.75 -5.32 18.55
CA PHE A 253 -11.46 -4.76 19.69
C PHE A 253 -11.80 -3.27 19.55
N THR A 254 -11.45 -2.66 18.40
CA THR A 254 -11.89 -1.32 17.98
C THR A 254 -12.38 -1.35 16.55
N GLN A 255 -12.77 -0.17 16.04
CA GLN A 255 -13.05 0.05 14.62
C GLN A 255 -12.09 1.11 14.07
N GLU A 256 -11.42 0.76 12.97
CA GLU A 256 -10.40 1.59 12.33
C GLU A 256 -10.79 1.85 10.86
N PRO A 257 -11.70 2.80 10.59
CA PRO A 257 -12.06 3.17 9.23
C PRO A 257 -10.93 3.96 8.57
N TYR A 258 -10.37 3.46 7.47
CA TYR A 258 -9.30 4.16 6.75
C TYR A 258 -9.84 5.15 5.73
N GLY A 259 -9.31 6.38 5.79
CA GLY A 259 -9.58 7.44 4.84
C GLY A 259 -8.33 7.92 4.11
N ILE A 260 -8.57 8.62 3.02
CA ILE A 260 -7.53 9.31 2.26
C ILE A 260 -7.38 10.70 2.85
N GLY A 261 -6.20 10.98 3.44
CA GLY A 261 -5.89 12.30 4.00
C GLY A 261 -5.62 13.33 2.91
N LEU A 262 -6.25 14.49 3.01
CA LEU A 262 -6.26 15.56 2.01
C LEU A 262 -6.08 16.93 2.68
N PRO A 263 -5.72 18.00 1.94
CA PRO A 263 -5.67 19.35 2.48
C PRO A 263 -7.01 19.81 3.08
N LEU A 264 -6.99 20.25 4.34
CA LEU A 264 -8.20 20.67 5.06
C LEU A 264 -8.93 21.84 4.39
N ASN A 265 -8.17 22.77 3.85
CA ASN A 265 -8.70 24.03 3.31
C ASN A 265 -9.07 23.93 1.82
N ASP A 266 -9.09 22.74 1.25
CA ASP A 266 -9.50 22.50 -0.14
C ASP A 266 -10.67 21.50 -0.20
N PRO A 267 -11.93 21.97 -0.03
CA PRO A 267 -13.10 21.10 -0.08
C PRO A 267 -13.30 20.45 -1.46
N SER A 268 -12.73 21.03 -2.52
CA SER A 268 -12.80 20.46 -3.87
C SER A 268 -12.01 19.14 -3.96
N ALA A 269 -10.90 19.02 -3.25
CA ALA A 269 -10.10 17.80 -3.18
C ALA A 269 -10.91 16.64 -2.59
N LYS A 270 -11.54 16.86 -1.42
CA LYS A 270 -12.36 15.86 -0.75
C LYS A 270 -13.53 15.40 -1.62
N GLN A 271 -14.27 16.33 -2.20
CA GLN A 271 -15.40 16.00 -3.05
C GLN A 271 -14.96 15.20 -4.28
N PHE A 272 -13.90 15.65 -4.96
CA PHE A 272 -13.36 14.96 -6.14
C PHE A 272 -12.93 13.52 -5.83
N VAL A 273 -12.23 13.33 -4.72
CA VAL A 273 -11.75 11.98 -4.32
C VAL A 273 -12.91 11.10 -3.88
N ASN A 274 -13.93 11.63 -3.21
CA ASN A 274 -15.15 10.88 -2.87
C ASN A 274 -15.92 10.46 -4.13
N ASP A 275 -16.09 11.34 -5.12
CA ASP A 275 -16.75 11.04 -6.39
C ASP A 275 -15.96 9.96 -7.17
N TRP A 276 -14.64 10.01 -7.14
CA TRP A 276 -13.80 8.95 -7.70
C TRP A 276 -13.98 7.62 -6.95
N LEU A 277 -13.98 7.62 -5.60
CA LEU A 277 -14.22 6.40 -4.81
C LEU A 277 -15.56 5.75 -5.18
N GLN A 278 -16.63 6.55 -5.32
CA GLN A 278 -17.94 6.03 -5.76
C GLN A 278 -17.85 5.34 -7.13
N LYS A 279 -17.08 5.89 -8.07
CA LYS A 279 -16.90 5.29 -9.41
C LYS A 279 -16.20 3.94 -9.33
N ILE A 280 -15.07 3.83 -8.60
CA ILE A 280 -14.34 2.57 -8.48
C ILE A 280 -15.05 1.52 -7.62
N TYR A 281 -16.01 1.94 -6.77
CA TYR A 281 -16.91 1.02 -6.08
C TYR A 281 -17.96 0.46 -7.07
N ALA A 282 -18.56 1.34 -7.86
CA ALA A 282 -19.63 0.99 -8.79
C ALA A 282 -19.16 0.09 -9.95
N ASP A 283 -17.95 0.30 -10.48
CA ASP A 283 -17.40 -0.49 -11.59
C ASP A 283 -16.63 -1.76 -11.13
N GLY A 284 -16.51 -1.95 -9.82
CA GLY A 284 -15.83 -3.10 -9.21
C GLY A 284 -14.31 -3.03 -9.22
N SER A 285 -13.68 -1.93 -9.63
CA SER A 285 -12.22 -1.77 -9.63
C SER A 285 -11.64 -1.85 -8.23
N TRP A 286 -12.33 -1.29 -7.24
CA TRP A 286 -11.96 -1.43 -5.82
C TRP A 286 -11.93 -2.90 -5.37
N ALA A 287 -12.95 -3.67 -5.70
CA ALA A 287 -13.05 -5.08 -5.34
C ALA A 287 -11.97 -5.93 -6.01
N LYS A 288 -11.66 -5.65 -7.28
CA LYS A 288 -10.56 -6.31 -8.01
C LYS A 288 -9.21 -6.02 -7.35
N LEU A 289 -8.96 -4.75 -6.99
CA LEU A 289 -7.72 -4.36 -6.30
C LEU A 289 -7.62 -5.02 -4.93
N TRP A 290 -8.73 -5.03 -4.15
CA TRP A 290 -8.78 -5.70 -2.86
C TRP A 290 -8.46 -7.19 -2.99
N GLN A 291 -9.07 -7.89 -3.97
CA GLN A 291 -8.82 -9.31 -4.21
C GLN A 291 -7.38 -9.61 -4.62
N ALA A 292 -6.78 -8.75 -5.44
CA ALA A 292 -5.39 -8.90 -5.90
C ALA A 292 -4.36 -8.64 -4.78
N THR A 293 -4.75 -7.92 -3.73
CA THR A 293 -3.85 -7.53 -2.62
C THR A 293 -4.23 -8.23 -1.32
N VAL A 294 -5.17 -7.69 -0.56
CA VAL A 294 -5.61 -8.22 0.74
C VAL A 294 -6.21 -9.63 0.60
N GLY A 295 -7.10 -9.82 -0.34
CA GLY A 295 -7.78 -11.10 -0.62
C GLY A 295 -6.82 -12.22 -0.96
N SER A 296 -5.66 -11.90 -1.56
CA SER A 296 -4.61 -12.88 -1.87
C SER A 296 -4.06 -13.59 -0.62
N VAL A 297 -4.12 -12.94 0.54
CA VAL A 297 -3.64 -13.45 1.84
C VAL A 297 -4.78 -13.95 2.70
N VAL A 298 -5.84 -13.16 2.88
CA VAL A 298 -6.95 -13.55 3.78
C VAL A 298 -7.85 -14.64 3.19
N LYS A 299 -7.73 -14.93 1.88
CA LYS A 299 -8.44 -16.00 1.17
C LYS A 299 -9.96 -15.91 1.29
N SER A 300 -10.50 -14.71 1.28
CA SER A 300 -11.93 -14.44 1.27
C SER A 300 -12.32 -13.59 0.06
N ASP A 301 -13.60 -13.53 -0.21
CA ASP A 301 -14.15 -12.57 -1.18
C ASP A 301 -14.01 -11.14 -0.65
N PRO A 302 -13.93 -10.12 -1.54
CA PRO A 302 -13.90 -8.74 -1.12
C PRO A 302 -15.21 -8.38 -0.37
N PRO A 303 -15.10 -7.72 0.78
CA PRO A 303 -16.27 -7.21 1.46
C PRO A 303 -16.95 -6.10 0.64
N ALA A 304 -18.16 -5.73 1.00
CA ALA A 304 -18.73 -4.48 0.49
C ALA A 304 -17.83 -3.30 0.92
N PRO A 305 -17.48 -2.38 0.00
CA PRO A 305 -16.70 -1.21 0.38
C PRO A 305 -17.48 -0.37 1.41
N PRO A 306 -16.78 0.29 2.37
CA PRO A 306 -17.45 1.14 3.35
C PRO A 306 -18.21 2.28 2.67
N ALA A 307 -19.37 2.66 3.24
CA ALA A 307 -20.11 3.80 2.72
C ALA A 307 -19.34 5.11 2.94
N ILE A 308 -19.17 5.90 1.89
CA ILE A 308 -18.48 7.19 1.94
C ILE A 308 -19.25 8.14 2.86
N GLY A 309 -18.55 8.87 3.72
CA GLY A 309 -19.16 9.78 4.69
C GLY A 309 -19.85 9.08 5.88
N SER A 310 -19.61 7.79 6.09
CA SER A 310 -20.33 7.00 7.11
C SER A 310 -19.78 7.15 8.53
N VAL A 311 -18.63 7.80 8.70
CA VAL A 311 -18.02 7.97 10.03
C VAL A 311 -17.74 9.43 10.33
N PRO A 312 -17.76 9.85 11.63
CA PRO A 312 -17.42 11.21 12.01
C PRO A 312 -16.03 11.60 11.51
N GLY A 313 -15.94 12.75 10.85
CA GLY A 313 -14.69 13.25 10.26
C GLY A 313 -14.45 12.86 8.79
N SER A 314 -15.28 11.96 8.22
CA SER A 314 -15.19 11.60 6.79
C SER A 314 -16.03 12.52 5.89
#